data_751ea6c9240dd9e6ed5fd4d8c24b8242
#
_entry.id   751ea6c9240dd9e6ed5fd4d8c24b8242
#
_cell.length_a   1.000
_cell.length_b   1.000
_cell.length_c   1.000
_cell.angle_alpha   90.00
_cell.angle_beta   90.00
_cell.angle_gamma   90.00
#
_symmetry.space_group_name_H-M   'P 1'
#
loop_
_entity.id
_entity.type
_entity.pdbx_description
1 polymer ?
#
loop_
_entity_poly.entity_id
_entity_poly.type
_entity_poly.pdbx_seq_one_letter_code
_entity_poly.pdbx_strand_id
1 'polypeptide(L)'
;MPECQKGAAQNRRAAHVRYLRQKVGVRIVRITALTCVKNEGPFLLEWIAFNRVIGVTDFLFYHNDCTDGTDRLLAKLEEHGIVNHLPNPAEGRNYQMEALKKSRRQPVIKQADWVWVADVDEFLNIHVGDHTIPALIEACGDPQVISLTFQFFGNDGIEAYQDTPVIGQFLHSHNPDIWTNEMAIEVKSLVRADFPLNYYGAHRPFHDEDVPKRKQPKWTDGSGRPVPIQFIKRVNKRRIRKFLSKGARDFATLNHYALRSLDSYLVKNDRGDVNREFREFDDTYWRERNDNAYFDDSILRYSAPLKAEMDRLKALDGIADLHEECVTLHKAKLTELMAQDSYQAVRKQLRTCSPYPPVEAELRAFIGLPA
;
A
#
# COMPACT_ATOMS: atom_id res chain seq x y z
N MET A 1 7.31 -35.45 -20.99
CA MET A 1 5.93 -34.94 -21.17
C MET A 1 4.97 -35.18 -19.99
N PRO A 2 5.35 -34.99 -18.70
CA PRO A 2 4.37 -35.02 -17.60
C PRO A 2 4.05 -33.65 -16.96
N GLU A 3 4.82 -32.59 -17.25
CA GLU A 3 4.66 -31.29 -16.56
C GLU A 3 3.58 -30.38 -17.11
N CYS A 4 3.33 -30.46 -18.42
CA CYS A 4 2.25 -29.70 -19.06
C CYS A 4 0.84 -30.12 -18.57
N GLN A 5 0.69 -31.34 -18.05
CA GLN A 5 -0.58 -31.83 -17.50
C GLN A 5 -0.89 -31.33 -16.08
N LYS A 6 0.12 -30.98 -15.28
CA LYS A 6 -0.09 -30.50 -13.89
C LYS A 6 -0.62 -29.06 -13.86
N GLY A 7 -0.11 -28.16 -14.71
CA GLY A 7 -0.62 -26.78 -14.82
C GLY A 7 -2.06 -26.72 -15.34
N ALA A 8 -2.41 -27.56 -16.29
CA ALA A 8 -3.78 -27.67 -16.80
C ALA A 8 -4.77 -28.22 -15.76
N ALA A 9 -4.31 -29.12 -14.87
CA ALA A 9 -5.13 -29.67 -13.79
C ALA A 9 -5.39 -28.65 -12.66
N GLN A 10 -4.41 -27.80 -12.33
CA GLN A 10 -4.56 -26.72 -11.34
C GLN A 10 -5.48 -25.60 -11.83
N ASN A 11 -5.34 -25.19 -13.11
CA ASN A 11 -6.25 -24.23 -13.73
C ASN A 11 -7.68 -24.80 -13.82
N ARG A 12 -7.84 -26.10 -14.09
CA ARG A 12 -9.16 -26.75 -14.07
C ARG A 12 -9.75 -26.82 -12.67
N ARG A 13 -8.94 -27.02 -11.62
CA ARG A 13 -9.42 -26.98 -10.23
C ARG A 13 -9.86 -25.58 -9.81
N ALA A 14 -9.10 -24.55 -10.13
CA ALA A 14 -9.49 -23.16 -9.87
C ALA A 14 -10.74 -22.76 -10.64
N ALA A 15 -10.83 -23.14 -11.92
CA ALA A 15 -12.04 -22.96 -12.73
C ALA A 15 -13.23 -23.77 -12.21
N HIS A 16 -13.01 -25.00 -11.72
CA HIS A 16 -14.05 -25.85 -11.14
C HIS A 16 -14.55 -25.33 -9.78
N VAL A 17 -13.66 -24.80 -8.94
CA VAL A 17 -14.05 -24.12 -7.68
C VAL A 17 -14.83 -22.84 -7.97
N ARG A 18 -14.45 -22.05 -8.99
CA ARG A 18 -15.24 -20.91 -9.49
C ARG A 18 -16.62 -21.38 -9.99
N TYR A 19 -16.68 -22.44 -10.78
CA TYR A 19 -17.92 -22.98 -11.33
C TYR A 19 -18.86 -23.53 -10.23
N LEU A 20 -18.32 -24.26 -9.25
CA LEU A 20 -19.11 -24.77 -8.12
C LEU A 20 -19.62 -23.65 -7.20
N ARG A 21 -18.81 -22.60 -6.96
CA ARG A 21 -19.24 -21.42 -6.19
C ARG A 21 -20.30 -20.59 -6.92
N GLN A 22 -20.23 -20.49 -8.25
CA GLN A 22 -21.31 -19.90 -9.05
C GLN A 22 -22.63 -20.70 -8.99
N LYS A 23 -22.57 -22.02 -8.90
CA LYS A 23 -23.78 -22.85 -8.76
C LYS A 23 -24.46 -22.74 -7.39
N VAL A 24 -23.72 -22.34 -6.34
CA VAL A 24 -24.26 -22.17 -4.97
C VAL A 24 -24.78 -20.74 -4.75
N GLY A 25 -24.76 -19.85 -5.77
CA GLY A 25 -25.31 -18.50 -5.68
C GLY A 25 -24.48 -17.52 -4.85
N VAL A 26 -23.28 -17.90 -4.38
CA VAL A 26 -22.36 -16.99 -3.68
C VAL A 26 -21.61 -16.16 -4.71
N ARG A 27 -22.04 -14.92 -4.92
CA ARG A 27 -21.32 -13.96 -5.75
C ARG A 27 -19.99 -13.61 -5.09
N ILE A 28 -18.87 -13.92 -5.75
CA ILE A 28 -17.54 -13.47 -5.31
C ILE A 28 -17.45 -11.96 -5.57
N VAL A 29 -17.24 -11.18 -4.51
CA VAL A 29 -16.95 -9.75 -4.63
C VAL A 29 -15.59 -9.57 -5.30
N ARG A 30 -15.55 -8.84 -6.41
CA ARG A 30 -14.30 -8.55 -7.14
C ARG A 30 -13.69 -7.27 -6.58
N ILE A 31 -12.52 -7.41 -6.00
CA ILE A 31 -11.77 -6.30 -5.41
C ILE A 31 -10.48 -6.14 -6.22
N THR A 32 -10.32 -5.00 -6.88
CA THR A 32 -9.12 -4.70 -7.68
C THR A 32 -8.23 -3.72 -6.93
N ALA A 33 -6.99 -4.11 -6.63
CA ALA A 33 -5.96 -3.19 -6.16
C ALA A 33 -5.37 -2.41 -7.34
N LEU A 34 -5.28 -1.10 -7.20
CA LEU A 34 -4.76 -0.15 -8.18
C LEU A 34 -3.57 0.60 -7.59
N THR A 35 -2.40 0.46 -8.19
CA THR A 35 -1.16 1.06 -7.70
C THR A 35 -0.24 1.54 -8.82
N CYS A 36 0.66 2.48 -8.47
CA CYS A 36 1.74 2.94 -9.32
C CYS A 36 3.06 2.58 -8.65
N VAL A 37 4.00 2.03 -9.40
CA VAL A 37 5.28 1.55 -8.88
C VAL A 37 6.47 2.07 -9.69
N LYS A 38 7.57 2.32 -8.97
CA LYS A 38 8.89 2.58 -9.52
C LYS A 38 9.91 1.98 -8.55
N ASN A 39 10.67 0.99 -8.98
CA ASN A 39 11.70 0.34 -8.17
C ASN A 39 11.18 -0.16 -6.79
N GLU A 40 10.18 -1.07 -6.81
CA GLU A 40 9.61 -1.73 -5.63
C GLU A 40 9.77 -3.27 -5.71
N GLY A 41 10.62 -3.77 -6.61
CA GLY A 41 10.77 -5.19 -6.90
C GLY A 41 10.94 -6.09 -5.67
N PRO A 42 11.83 -5.78 -4.71
CA PRO A 42 12.04 -6.60 -3.51
C PRO A 42 10.81 -6.75 -2.62
N PHE A 43 9.87 -5.80 -2.65
CA PHE A 43 8.70 -5.73 -1.76
C PHE A 43 7.40 -6.18 -2.44
N LEU A 44 7.46 -6.40 -3.75
CA LEU A 44 6.28 -6.60 -4.58
C LEU A 44 5.54 -7.90 -4.26
N LEU A 45 6.26 -9.01 -4.08
CA LEU A 45 5.65 -10.31 -3.80
C LEU A 45 4.93 -10.33 -2.45
N GLU A 46 5.54 -9.73 -1.43
CA GLU A 46 4.89 -9.60 -0.12
C GLU A 46 3.59 -8.81 -0.22
N TRP A 47 3.63 -7.64 -0.88
CA TRP A 47 2.46 -6.77 -1.00
C TRP A 47 1.32 -7.44 -1.79
N ILE A 48 1.64 -8.12 -2.90
CA ILE A 48 0.64 -8.88 -3.68
C ILE A 48 0.06 -10.01 -2.83
N ALA A 49 0.91 -10.81 -2.17
CA ALA A 49 0.48 -11.92 -1.33
C ALA A 49 -0.43 -11.45 -0.18
N PHE A 50 -0.03 -10.38 0.51
CA PHE A 50 -0.81 -9.79 1.60
C PHE A 50 -2.20 -9.33 1.12
N ASN A 51 -2.25 -8.57 0.03
CA ASN A 51 -3.51 -8.09 -0.53
C ASN A 51 -4.42 -9.27 -0.96
N ARG A 52 -3.86 -10.36 -1.48
CA ARG A 52 -4.63 -11.59 -1.78
C ARG A 52 -5.19 -12.23 -0.52
N VAL A 53 -4.41 -12.28 0.56
CA VAL A 53 -4.85 -12.82 1.87
C VAL A 53 -6.03 -12.03 2.41
N ILE A 54 -6.05 -10.72 2.30
CA ILE A 54 -7.16 -9.87 2.76
C ILE A 54 -8.33 -9.79 1.77
N GLY A 55 -8.27 -10.51 0.64
CA GLY A 55 -9.40 -10.70 -0.28
C GLY A 55 -9.36 -9.89 -1.57
N VAL A 56 -8.24 -9.25 -1.91
CA VAL A 56 -8.04 -8.67 -3.25
C VAL A 56 -8.01 -9.79 -4.28
N THR A 57 -8.79 -9.66 -5.35
CA THR A 57 -8.95 -10.67 -6.40
C THR A 57 -8.15 -10.37 -7.65
N ASP A 58 -7.98 -9.10 -7.95
CA ASP A 58 -7.38 -8.61 -9.18
C ASP A 58 -6.42 -7.43 -8.86
N PHE A 59 -5.41 -7.22 -9.71
CA PHE A 59 -4.42 -6.15 -9.55
C PHE A 59 -4.25 -5.40 -10.86
N LEU A 60 -4.08 -4.08 -10.76
CA LEU A 60 -3.63 -3.22 -11.86
C LEU A 60 -2.45 -2.39 -11.41
N PHE A 61 -1.29 -2.65 -11.98
CA PHE A 61 -0.06 -1.89 -11.76
C PHE A 61 0.20 -0.95 -12.93
N TYR A 62 0.61 0.28 -12.60
CA TYR A 62 1.27 1.17 -13.54
C TYR A 62 2.73 1.34 -13.11
N HIS A 63 3.67 1.03 -14.00
CA HIS A 63 5.10 1.13 -13.72
C HIS A 63 5.77 2.18 -14.62
N ASN A 64 6.83 2.82 -14.12
CA ASN A 64 7.65 3.74 -14.90
C ASN A 64 9.11 3.68 -14.44
N ASP A 65 10.00 3.80 -15.40
CA ASP A 65 11.45 3.96 -15.20
C ASP A 65 12.04 2.96 -14.19
N CYS A 66 11.62 1.69 -14.25
CA CYS A 66 12.12 0.65 -13.36
C CYS A 66 13.54 0.21 -13.77
N THR A 67 14.44 0.13 -12.80
CA THR A 67 15.83 -0.29 -12.98
C THR A 67 16.23 -1.45 -12.08
N ASP A 68 15.31 -1.88 -11.18
CA ASP A 68 15.51 -2.92 -10.19
C ASP A 68 14.82 -4.26 -10.53
N GLY A 69 14.30 -4.40 -11.77
CA GLY A 69 13.59 -5.60 -12.21
C GLY A 69 12.09 -5.64 -11.86
N THR A 70 11.54 -4.60 -11.24
CA THR A 70 10.10 -4.50 -10.92
C THR A 70 9.21 -4.80 -12.13
N ASP A 71 9.49 -4.21 -13.28
CA ASP A 71 8.74 -4.37 -14.53
C ASP A 71 8.79 -5.80 -15.07
N ARG A 72 9.96 -6.44 -14.99
CA ARG A 72 10.14 -7.85 -15.42
C ARG A 72 9.40 -8.82 -14.51
N LEU A 73 9.45 -8.60 -13.19
CA LEU A 73 8.69 -9.40 -12.24
C LEU A 73 7.18 -9.24 -12.45
N LEU A 74 6.70 -8.02 -12.72
CA LEU A 74 5.30 -7.76 -13.05
C LEU A 74 4.88 -8.47 -14.35
N ALA A 75 5.72 -8.40 -15.40
CA ALA A 75 5.45 -9.09 -16.66
C ALA A 75 5.31 -10.60 -16.46
N LYS A 76 6.19 -11.19 -15.67
CA LYS A 76 6.13 -12.64 -15.37
C LYS A 76 4.91 -13.01 -14.52
N LEU A 77 4.52 -12.17 -13.57
CA LEU A 77 3.30 -12.35 -12.78
C LEU A 77 2.04 -12.24 -13.67
N GLU A 78 2.05 -11.36 -14.69
CA GLU A 78 0.95 -11.25 -15.66
C GLU A 78 0.84 -12.50 -16.54
N GLU A 79 1.96 -13.08 -17.01
CA GLU A 79 1.96 -14.36 -17.74
C GLU A 79 1.27 -15.48 -16.92
N HIS A 80 1.40 -15.46 -15.60
CA HIS A 80 0.72 -16.39 -14.70
C HIS A 80 -0.72 -15.96 -14.34
N GLY A 81 -1.21 -14.82 -14.87
CA GLY A 81 -2.56 -14.31 -14.60
C GLY A 81 -2.75 -13.82 -13.15
N ILE A 82 -1.68 -13.42 -12.48
CA ILE A 82 -1.71 -12.91 -11.10
C ILE A 82 -2.02 -11.42 -11.08
N VAL A 83 -1.44 -10.64 -12.00
CA VAL A 83 -1.62 -9.20 -12.10
C VAL A 83 -1.96 -8.77 -13.52
N ASN A 84 -2.37 -7.52 -13.67
CA ASN A 84 -2.31 -6.78 -14.93
C ASN A 84 -1.32 -5.64 -14.72
N HIS A 85 -0.43 -5.39 -15.68
CA HIS A 85 0.49 -4.27 -15.60
C HIS A 85 0.54 -3.48 -16.90
N LEU A 86 0.82 -2.20 -16.79
CA LEU A 86 0.90 -1.27 -17.92
C LEU A 86 2.03 -0.26 -17.68
N PRO A 87 2.71 0.18 -18.73
CA PRO A 87 3.57 1.36 -18.62
C PRO A 87 2.73 2.57 -18.19
N ASN A 88 3.32 3.41 -17.36
CA ASN A 88 2.65 4.62 -16.89
C ASN A 88 2.39 5.57 -18.08
N PRO A 89 1.16 6.06 -18.25
CA PRO A 89 0.77 6.88 -19.40
C PRO A 89 1.22 8.35 -19.32
N ALA A 90 1.92 8.75 -18.26
CA ALA A 90 2.36 10.13 -18.07
C ALA A 90 3.59 10.44 -18.91
N GLU A 91 3.72 11.71 -19.30
CA GLU A 91 4.86 12.24 -20.01
C GLU A 91 5.61 13.23 -19.09
N GLY A 92 6.62 12.73 -18.37
CA GLY A 92 7.58 13.54 -17.58
C GLY A 92 7.07 14.15 -16.27
N ARG A 93 5.79 14.01 -15.87
CA ARG A 93 5.26 14.56 -14.61
C ARG A 93 3.91 13.99 -14.22
N ASN A 94 3.56 14.12 -12.93
CA ASN A 94 2.25 13.67 -12.40
C ASN A 94 1.91 12.20 -12.69
N TYR A 95 2.92 11.33 -12.67
CA TYR A 95 2.80 9.92 -13.04
C TYR A 95 1.63 9.22 -12.33
N GLN A 96 1.55 9.33 -11.01
CA GLN A 96 0.46 8.70 -10.25
C GLN A 96 -0.92 9.23 -10.65
N MET A 97 -1.07 10.54 -10.80
CA MET A 97 -2.38 11.14 -11.13
C MET A 97 -2.86 10.77 -12.55
N GLU A 98 -1.96 10.72 -13.53
CA GLU A 98 -2.33 10.35 -14.89
C GLU A 98 -2.70 8.87 -14.99
N ALA A 99 -1.97 7.99 -14.32
CA ALA A 99 -2.31 6.57 -14.22
C ALA A 99 -3.69 6.37 -13.56
N LEU A 100 -3.92 7.00 -12.41
CA LEU A 100 -5.20 6.91 -11.68
C LEU A 100 -6.39 7.43 -12.50
N LYS A 101 -6.23 8.53 -13.25
CA LYS A 101 -7.28 9.04 -14.15
C LYS A 101 -7.57 8.07 -15.30
N LYS A 102 -6.52 7.52 -15.92
CA LYS A 102 -6.66 6.63 -17.07
C LYS A 102 -7.12 5.21 -16.67
N SER A 103 -6.92 4.80 -15.42
CA SER A 103 -7.28 3.45 -14.93
C SER A 103 -8.76 3.09 -15.14
N ARG A 104 -9.69 4.05 -15.06
CA ARG A 104 -11.13 3.82 -15.28
C ARG A 104 -11.46 3.14 -16.62
N ARG A 105 -10.57 3.27 -17.61
CA ARG A 105 -10.77 2.68 -18.94
C ARG A 105 -10.38 1.21 -19.00
N GLN A 106 -9.63 0.72 -18.01
CA GLN A 106 -9.11 -0.64 -17.99
C GLN A 106 -10.22 -1.67 -17.70
N PRO A 107 -10.24 -2.80 -18.42
CA PRO A 107 -11.24 -3.84 -18.23
C PRO A 107 -11.31 -4.36 -16.79
N VAL A 108 -10.17 -4.57 -16.14
CA VAL A 108 -10.08 -5.06 -14.77
C VAL A 108 -10.73 -4.10 -13.75
N ILE A 109 -10.64 -2.79 -13.97
CA ILE A 109 -11.31 -1.77 -13.15
C ILE A 109 -12.81 -1.72 -13.44
N LYS A 110 -13.22 -1.83 -14.72
CA LYS A 110 -14.65 -1.83 -15.09
C LYS A 110 -15.40 -3.05 -14.56
N GLN A 111 -14.70 -4.15 -14.32
CA GLN A 111 -15.27 -5.40 -13.82
C GLN A 111 -15.21 -5.51 -12.29
N ALA A 112 -14.51 -4.61 -11.61
CA ALA A 112 -14.41 -4.60 -10.17
C ALA A 112 -15.73 -4.21 -9.50
N ASP A 113 -16.06 -4.85 -8.38
CA ASP A 113 -17.10 -4.37 -7.46
C ASP A 113 -16.54 -3.27 -6.55
N TRP A 114 -15.26 -3.39 -6.20
CA TRP A 114 -14.51 -2.42 -5.40
C TRP A 114 -13.11 -2.18 -5.96
N VAL A 115 -12.62 -0.95 -5.84
CA VAL A 115 -11.26 -0.57 -6.19
C VAL A 115 -10.53 -0.08 -4.94
N TRP A 116 -9.41 -0.72 -4.64
CA TRP A 116 -8.49 -0.37 -3.56
C TRP A 116 -7.28 0.38 -4.13
N VAL A 117 -7.15 1.68 -3.84
CA VAL A 117 -5.99 2.48 -4.26
C VAL A 117 -4.99 2.51 -3.11
N ALA A 118 -3.82 1.89 -3.30
CA ALA A 118 -2.76 1.82 -2.30
C ALA A 118 -1.38 1.81 -2.93
N ASP A 119 -0.36 2.22 -2.16
CA ASP A 119 1.04 2.14 -2.53
C ASP A 119 1.66 0.83 -1.98
N VAL A 120 2.81 0.37 -2.53
CA VAL A 120 3.42 -0.93 -2.16
C VAL A 120 4.01 -0.95 -0.74
N ASP A 121 4.08 0.18 -0.09
CA ASP A 121 4.49 0.33 1.32
C ASP A 121 3.30 0.48 2.29
N GLU A 122 2.07 0.24 1.83
CA GLU A 122 0.84 0.35 2.60
C GLU A 122 0.13 -0.99 2.73
N PHE A 123 -0.15 -1.40 3.97
CA PHE A 123 -0.76 -2.68 4.31
C PHE A 123 -2.03 -2.46 5.14
N LEU A 124 -3.17 -2.91 4.63
CA LEU A 124 -4.46 -2.73 5.28
C LEU A 124 -4.67 -3.76 6.39
N ASN A 125 -4.48 -3.35 7.64
CA ASN A 125 -4.68 -4.18 8.82
C ASN A 125 -6.13 -4.09 9.29
N ILE A 126 -6.91 -5.16 9.09
CA ILE A 126 -8.34 -5.23 9.40
C ILE A 126 -8.53 -5.91 10.75
N HIS A 127 -9.32 -5.29 11.63
CA HIS A 127 -9.50 -5.71 13.02
C HIS A 127 -10.82 -6.46 13.26
N VAL A 128 -11.69 -6.57 12.26
CA VAL A 128 -13.04 -7.14 12.36
C VAL A 128 -13.25 -8.38 11.52
N GLY A 129 -14.21 -9.19 11.92
CA GLY A 129 -14.63 -10.40 11.22
C GLY A 129 -13.48 -11.40 11.02
N ASP A 130 -13.38 -11.94 9.83
CA ASP A 130 -12.29 -12.83 9.40
C ASP A 130 -11.04 -12.08 8.89
N HIS A 131 -10.95 -10.78 9.19
CA HIS A 131 -9.85 -9.89 8.83
C HIS A 131 -9.69 -9.70 7.31
N THR A 132 -10.77 -9.73 6.56
CA THR A 132 -10.80 -9.52 5.11
C THR A 132 -11.51 -8.22 4.73
N ILE A 133 -11.26 -7.72 3.50
CA ILE A 133 -11.96 -6.55 2.99
C ILE A 133 -13.49 -6.74 2.96
N PRO A 134 -14.05 -7.91 2.57
CA PRO A 134 -15.48 -8.15 2.70
C PRO A 134 -16.04 -7.97 4.12
N ALA A 135 -15.32 -8.47 5.14
CA ALA A 135 -15.72 -8.27 6.54
C ALA A 135 -15.67 -6.79 6.97
N LEU A 136 -14.68 -6.05 6.49
CA LEU A 136 -14.60 -4.61 6.73
C LEU A 136 -15.76 -3.86 6.08
N ILE A 137 -16.12 -4.20 4.85
CA ILE A 137 -17.26 -3.59 4.13
C ILE A 137 -18.56 -3.83 4.91
N GLU A 138 -18.79 -5.05 5.39
CA GLU A 138 -19.94 -5.40 6.20
C GLU A 138 -19.96 -4.61 7.51
N ALA A 139 -18.85 -4.59 8.25
CA ALA A 139 -18.74 -3.85 9.52
C ALA A 139 -18.98 -2.34 9.35
N CYS A 140 -18.56 -1.76 8.24
CA CYS A 140 -18.81 -0.36 7.89
C CYS A 140 -20.27 -0.12 7.40
N GLY A 141 -21.10 -1.16 7.33
CA GLY A 141 -22.51 -1.05 6.91
C GLY A 141 -22.70 -0.83 5.42
N ASP A 142 -21.90 -1.47 4.60
CA ASP A 142 -21.93 -1.45 3.13
C ASP A 142 -21.97 -0.02 2.53
N PRO A 143 -20.93 0.81 2.76
CA PRO A 143 -20.85 2.16 2.20
C PRO A 143 -20.45 2.11 0.71
N GLN A 144 -20.38 3.28 0.07
CA GLN A 144 -19.80 3.41 -1.28
C GLN A 144 -18.30 3.72 -1.24
N VAL A 145 -17.82 4.29 -0.14
CA VAL A 145 -16.38 4.55 0.07
C VAL A 145 -16.03 4.33 1.54
N ILE A 146 -14.87 3.72 1.78
CA ILE A 146 -14.24 3.61 3.10
C ILE A 146 -12.90 4.32 3.02
N SER A 147 -12.69 5.36 3.83
CA SER A 147 -11.40 6.04 3.95
C SER A 147 -10.64 5.53 5.17
N LEU A 148 -9.47 5.00 4.93
CA LEU A 148 -8.61 4.27 5.88
C LEU A 148 -7.45 5.16 6.28
N THR A 149 -7.33 5.44 7.57
CA THR A 149 -6.34 6.37 8.10
C THR A 149 -4.98 5.71 8.29
N PHE A 150 -3.93 6.43 7.94
CA PHE A 150 -2.55 5.98 8.11
C PHE A 150 -2.19 5.69 9.57
N GLN A 151 -1.36 4.68 9.73
CA GLN A 151 -0.56 4.38 10.90
C GLN A 151 0.89 4.27 10.42
N PHE A 152 1.71 5.32 10.65
CA PHE A 152 3.12 5.28 10.25
C PHE A 152 3.90 4.38 11.17
N PHE A 153 4.57 3.40 10.58
CA PHE A 153 5.55 2.55 11.26
C PHE A 153 6.95 3.11 11.04
N GLY A 154 7.69 3.25 12.11
CA GLY A 154 9.08 3.67 12.11
C GLY A 154 10.01 2.58 11.56
N ASN A 155 11.32 2.80 11.70
CA ASN A 155 12.31 1.83 11.22
C ASN A 155 12.75 0.80 12.27
N ASP A 156 12.20 0.83 13.49
CA ASP A 156 12.55 -0.05 14.62
C ASP A 156 14.06 -0.13 14.92
N GLY A 157 14.82 0.91 14.57
CA GLY A 157 16.27 0.91 14.65
C GLY A 157 16.97 -0.03 13.65
N ILE A 158 16.23 -0.63 12.71
CA ILE A 158 16.78 -1.55 11.70
C ILE A 158 17.50 -0.74 10.63
N GLU A 159 18.82 -0.96 10.52
CA GLU A 159 19.67 -0.30 9.52
C GLU A 159 19.73 -1.09 8.22
N ALA A 160 20.10 -2.37 8.31
CA ALA A 160 20.37 -3.19 7.14
C ALA A 160 19.09 -3.70 6.48
N TYR A 161 19.09 -3.68 5.14
CA TYR A 161 18.04 -4.36 4.37
C TYR A 161 18.10 -5.87 4.58
N GLN A 162 16.94 -6.47 4.82
CA GLN A 162 16.74 -7.92 4.91
C GLN A 162 15.61 -8.34 3.98
N ASP A 163 15.81 -9.43 3.21
CA ASP A 163 14.76 -10.03 2.38
C ASP A 163 13.83 -10.91 3.23
N THR A 164 13.08 -10.25 4.10
CA THR A 164 12.04 -10.85 4.95
C THR A 164 10.81 -9.95 4.95
N PRO A 165 9.62 -10.48 5.26
CA PRO A 165 8.40 -9.69 5.23
C PRO A 165 8.48 -8.41 6.07
N VAL A 166 8.11 -7.30 5.46
CA VAL A 166 8.08 -5.95 6.06
C VAL A 166 7.19 -5.93 7.30
N ILE A 167 6.01 -6.57 7.22
CA ILE A 167 5.05 -6.60 8.33
C ILE A 167 5.57 -7.36 9.57
N GLY A 168 6.63 -8.16 9.41
CA GLY A 168 7.26 -8.88 10.52
C GLY A 168 8.49 -8.17 11.09
N GLN A 169 9.01 -7.15 10.40
CA GLN A 169 10.24 -6.45 10.80
C GLN A 169 9.95 -5.19 11.61
N PHE A 170 8.93 -4.42 11.23
CA PHE A 170 8.66 -3.09 11.78
C PHE A 170 7.35 -3.12 12.56
N LEU A 171 7.46 -3.09 13.90
CA LEU A 171 6.32 -3.26 14.81
C LEU A 171 6.07 -2.03 15.71
N HIS A 172 6.89 -1.00 15.58
CA HIS A 172 6.68 0.26 16.31
C HIS A 172 6.19 1.36 15.36
N SER A 173 5.21 2.10 15.81
CA SER A 173 4.54 3.16 15.06
C SER A 173 4.35 4.42 15.90
N HIS A 174 3.83 5.47 15.30
CA HIS A 174 3.32 6.59 16.07
C HIS A 174 2.12 6.15 16.92
N ASN A 175 1.93 6.81 18.06
CA ASN A 175 0.74 6.55 18.87
C ASN A 175 -0.52 6.99 18.11
N PRO A 176 -1.50 6.09 17.86
CA PRO A 176 -2.70 6.40 17.08
C PRO A 176 -3.59 7.48 17.73
N ASP A 177 -3.45 7.70 19.04
CA ASP A 177 -4.21 8.70 19.78
C ASP A 177 -3.50 10.07 19.86
N ILE A 178 -2.21 10.11 19.51
CA ILE A 178 -1.38 11.31 19.51
C ILE A 178 -0.81 11.51 18.12
N TRP A 179 -1.33 12.47 17.38
CA TRP A 179 -0.76 12.80 16.07
C TRP A 179 0.15 14.03 16.18
N THR A 180 1.42 13.75 16.05
CA THR A 180 2.49 14.75 16.11
C THR A 180 2.69 15.50 14.79
N ASN A 181 2.12 14.97 13.69
CA ASN A 181 2.13 15.64 12.40
C ASN A 181 0.82 15.39 11.63
N GLU A 182 0.50 16.32 10.73
CA GLU A 182 -0.74 16.28 9.96
C GLU A 182 -0.81 15.14 8.92
N MET A 183 0.30 14.54 8.55
CA MET A 183 0.31 13.43 7.59
C MET A 183 -0.14 12.13 8.20
N ALA A 184 0.03 11.97 9.53
CA ALA A 184 -0.46 10.81 10.26
C ALA A 184 -1.98 10.60 10.19
N ILE A 185 -2.72 11.62 9.78
CA ILE A 185 -4.18 11.56 9.57
C ILE A 185 -4.59 11.59 8.10
N GLU A 186 -3.66 11.46 7.17
CA GLU A 186 -4.00 11.22 5.76
C GLU A 186 -4.65 9.84 5.58
N VAL A 187 -5.36 9.67 4.49
CA VAL A 187 -6.13 8.46 4.23
C VAL A 187 -5.85 7.89 2.84
N LYS A 188 -6.14 6.61 2.67
CA LYS A 188 -6.39 5.96 1.37
C LYS A 188 -7.83 5.47 1.33
N SER A 189 -8.36 5.21 0.15
CA SER A 189 -9.79 4.87 0.05
C SER A 189 -10.04 3.61 -0.76
N LEU A 190 -10.93 2.78 -0.22
CA LEU A 190 -11.59 1.68 -0.91
C LEU A 190 -12.89 2.22 -1.50
N VAL A 191 -13.11 2.03 -2.80
CA VAL A 191 -14.18 2.69 -3.57
C VAL A 191 -15.05 1.66 -4.28
N ARG A 192 -16.36 1.68 -4.04
CA ARG A 192 -17.33 0.80 -4.70
C ARG A 192 -17.64 1.27 -6.13
N ALA A 193 -17.92 0.34 -7.01
CA ALA A 193 -18.13 0.60 -8.44
C ALA A 193 -19.31 1.54 -8.74
N ASP A 194 -20.33 1.58 -7.87
CA ASP A 194 -21.51 2.45 -8.02
C ASP A 194 -21.30 3.87 -7.46
N PHE A 195 -20.11 4.16 -6.92
CA PHE A 195 -19.74 5.52 -6.54
C PHE A 195 -19.73 6.42 -7.78
N PRO A 196 -20.35 7.63 -7.75
CA PRO A 196 -20.37 8.54 -8.89
C PRO A 196 -19.00 9.15 -9.14
N LEU A 197 -18.11 8.32 -9.70
CA LEU A 197 -16.69 8.59 -9.81
C LEU A 197 -16.35 9.46 -11.03
N ASN A 198 -15.71 10.61 -10.81
CA ASN A 198 -15.01 11.33 -11.85
C ASN A 198 -13.63 10.70 -12.13
N TYR A 199 -12.77 10.58 -11.12
CA TYR A 199 -11.49 9.86 -11.20
C TYR A 199 -11.01 9.39 -9.82
N TYR A 200 -10.15 8.37 -9.80
CA TYR A 200 -9.44 7.95 -8.58
C TYR A 200 -8.34 8.95 -8.26
N GLY A 201 -8.23 9.36 -7.01
CA GLY A 201 -7.07 10.09 -6.49
C GLY A 201 -6.25 9.22 -5.56
N ALA A 202 -5.01 9.60 -5.33
CA ALA A 202 -4.08 8.84 -4.49
C ALA A 202 -4.57 8.63 -3.05
N HIS A 203 -5.36 9.56 -2.51
CA HIS A 203 -5.87 9.52 -1.15
C HIS A 203 -7.38 9.29 -1.06
N ARG A 204 -8.13 9.84 -2.01
CA ARG A 204 -9.58 9.71 -2.05
C ARG A 204 -10.11 9.76 -3.48
N PRO A 205 -11.27 9.18 -3.77
CA PRO A 205 -11.92 9.37 -5.06
C PRO A 205 -12.43 10.81 -5.20
N PHE A 206 -12.55 11.25 -6.44
CA PHE A 206 -13.20 12.49 -6.81
C PHE A 206 -14.51 12.16 -7.52
N HIS A 207 -15.62 12.65 -7.00
CA HIS A 207 -16.92 12.45 -7.63
C HIS A 207 -17.26 13.55 -8.63
N ASP A 208 -18.26 13.34 -9.47
CA ASP A 208 -18.78 14.35 -10.38
C ASP A 208 -19.37 15.54 -9.61
N GLU A 209 -19.24 16.75 -10.16
CA GLU A 209 -19.49 18.01 -9.46
C GLU A 209 -20.95 18.21 -9.07
N ASP A 210 -21.89 17.66 -9.83
CA ASP A 210 -23.30 17.93 -9.72
C ASP A 210 -24.11 16.93 -8.88
N VAL A 211 -23.47 16.25 -7.92
CA VAL A 211 -24.19 15.32 -7.04
C VAL A 211 -25.05 16.10 -6.04
N PRO A 212 -26.41 16.04 -6.14
CA PRO A 212 -27.30 16.76 -5.23
C PRO A 212 -27.07 16.35 -3.77
N LYS A 213 -27.27 17.27 -2.83
CA LYS A 213 -27.11 17.01 -1.38
C LYS A 213 -27.83 15.73 -0.91
N ARG A 214 -29.05 15.48 -1.42
CA ARG A 214 -29.86 14.30 -1.10
C ARG A 214 -29.33 12.98 -1.67
N LYS A 215 -28.33 13.04 -2.59
CA LYS A 215 -27.70 11.91 -3.25
C LYS A 215 -26.20 11.79 -2.88
N GLN A 216 -25.79 12.41 -1.77
CA GLN A 216 -24.40 12.27 -1.32
C GLN A 216 -24.09 10.79 -1.07
N PRO A 217 -22.92 10.33 -1.49
CA PRO A 217 -22.53 8.94 -1.31
C PRO A 217 -22.42 8.60 0.18
N LYS A 218 -22.76 7.35 0.53
CA LYS A 218 -22.49 6.82 1.85
C LYS A 218 -20.98 6.58 1.95
N TRP A 219 -20.31 7.42 2.72
CA TRP A 219 -18.86 7.42 2.85
C TRP A 219 -18.46 7.37 4.32
N THR A 220 -17.70 6.35 4.71
CA THR A 220 -17.30 6.13 6.09
C THR A 220 -15.76 6.20 6.25
N ASP A 221 -15.34 6.36 7.49
CA ASP A 221 -13.96 6.10 7.91
C ASP A 221 -13.75 4.62 8.25
N GLY A 222 -12.54 4.27 8.70
CA GLY A 222 -12.16 2.91 9.11
C GLY A 222 -12.79 2.40 10.40
N SER A 223 -13.75 3.12 10.99
CA SER A 223 -14.61 2.71 12.12
C SER A 223 -16.08 2.68 11.74
N GLY A 224 -16.41 2.82 10.44
CA GLY A 224 -17.77 2.83 9.97
C GLY A 224 -18.52 4.15 10.23
N ARG A 225 -17.87 5.20 10.75
CA ARG A 225 -18.47 6.50 11.01
C ARG A 225 -18.53 7.34 9.74
N PRO A 226 -19.58 8.15 9.52
CA PRO A 226 -19.63 9.05 8.38
C PRO A 226 -18.45 10.03 8.37
N VAL A 227 -17.78 10.19 7.23
CA VAL A 227 -16.72 11.19 7.06
C VAL A 227 -17.35 12.60 7.02
N PRO A 228 -16.57 13.65 7.40
CA PRO A 228 -17.07 15.03 7.36
C PRO A 228 -17.54 15.43 5.96
N ILE A 229 -18.70 16.08 5.87
CA ILE A 229 -19.31 16.51 4.61
C ILE A 229 -18.40 17.44 3.79
N GLN A 230 -17.51 18.18 4.44
CA GLN A 230 -16.52 19.03 3.79
C GLN A 230 -15.50 18.19 3.00
N PHE A 231 -15.16 16.99 3.50
CA PHE A 231 -14.27 16.05 2.81
C PHE A 231 -14.94 15.52 1.53
N ILE A 232 -16.24 15.23 1.57
CA ILE A 232 -17.00 14.75 0.42
C ILE A 232 -17.18 15.84 -0.64
N LYS A 233 -17.57 17.05 -0.25
CA LYS A 233 -17.99 18.14 -1.15
C LYS A 233 -16.88 18.80 -1.93
N ARG A 234 -15.65 18.74 -1.50
CA ARG A 234 -14.57 19.46 -2.16
C ARG A 234 -13.99 18.65 -3.30
N VAL A 235 -14.59 18.81 -4.46
CA VAL A 235 -14.27 18.04 -5.65
C VAL A 235 -12.96 18.47 -6.29
N ASN A 236 -12.64 19.76 -6.42
CA ASN A 236 -11.60 20.17 -7.39
C ASN A 236 -10.61 21.26 -6.97
N LYS A 237 -10.81 22.01 -5.91
CA LYS A 237 -9.98 23.21 -5.67
C LYS A 237 -8.97 23.14 -4.53
N ARG A 238 -9.11 22.21 -3.60
CA ARG A 238 -8.09 21.91 -2.59
C ARG A 238 -8.03 20.41 -2.36
N ARG A 239 -6.85 19.84 -2.49
CA ARG A 239 -6.60 18.43 -2.18
C ARG A 239 -6.76 18.20 -0.69
N ILE A 240 -7.98 17.89 -0.24
CA ILE A 240 -8.19 17.42 1.13
C ILE A 240 -7.84 15.94 1.13
N ARG A 241 -6.76 15.58 1.81
CA ARG A 241 -6.22 14.21 1.92
C ARG A 241 -6.52 13.60 3.28
N LYS A 242 -6.99 14.42 4.22
CA LYS A 242 -7.13 14.10 5.64
C LYS A 242 -8.40 14.70 6.21
N PHE A 243 -8.88 14.13 7.27
CA PHE A 243 -9.88 14.68 8.18
C PHE A 243 -9.51 14.31 9.61
N LEU A 244 -10.12 14.93 10.60
CA LEU A 244 -9.89 14.57 12.00
C LEU A 244 -10.30 13.11 12.19
N SER A 245 -9.32 12.26 12.48
CA SER A 245 -9.46 10.81 12.43
C SER A 245 -9.32 10.14 13.79
N LYS A 246 -9.48 10.88 14.89
CA LYS A 246 -9.49 10.27 16.24
C LYS A 246 -10.56 9.17 16.30
N GLY A 247 -10.17 7.96 16.65
CA GLY A 247 -11.04 6.78 16.64
C GLY A 247 -11.46 6.29 15.26
N ALA A 248 -10.82 6.73 14.17
CA ALA A 248 -11.14 6.28 12.80
C ALA A 248 -10.49 4.94 12.43
N ARG A 249 -9.89 4.23 13.40
CA ARG A 249 -9.09 3.01 13.18
C ARG A 249 -9.69 1.76 13.88
N ASP A 250 -10.93 1.82 14.37
CA ASP A 250 -11.49 0.74 15.18
C ASP A 250 -11.67 -0.57 14.39
N PHE A 251 -12.05 -0.49 13.10
CA PHE A 251 -12.26 -1.66 12.26
C PHE A 251 -11.08 -1.95 11.33
N ALA A 252 -10.27 -0.93 11.01
CA ALA A 252 -9.08 -1.10 10.20
C ALA A 252 -8.11 0.07 10.36
N THR A 253 -6.82 -0.24 10.30
CA THR A 253 -5.71 0.70 10.16
C THR A 253 -5.01 0.51 8.83
N LEU A 254 -4.46 1.58 8.26
CA LEU A 254 -3.58 1.48 7.12
C LEU A 254 -2.13 1.61 7.59
N ASN A 255 -1.48 0.47 7.82
CA ASN A 255 -0.09 0.43 8.24
C ASN A 255 0.79 0.90 7.08
N HIS A 256 1.52 2.00 7.27
CA HIS A 256 2.34 2.62 6.26
C HIS A 256 3.81 2.52 6.63
N TYR A 257 4.54 1.65 5.95
CA TYR A 257 5.96 1.37 6.14
C TYR A 257 6.81 2.25 5.21
N ALA A 258 6.61 3.56 5.32
CA ALA A 258 7.18 4.56 4.42
C ALA A 258 8.72 4.56 4.41
N LEU A 259 9.34 4.18 5.52
CA LEU A 259 10.80 4.18 5.70
C LEU A 259 11.40 2.79 5.46
N ARG A 260 10.82 1.75 6.08
CA ARG A 260 11.44 0.42 6.16
C ARG A 260 12.81 0.52 6.87
N SER A 261 13.81 -0.32 6.49
CA SER A 261 15.18 -0.17 7.01
C SER A 261 15.85 1.12 6.50
N LEU A 262 16.87 1.58 7.20
CA LEU A 262 17.66 2.75 6.79
C LEU A 262 18.24 2.56 5.38
N ASP A 263 18.77 1.39 5.08
CA ASP A 263 19.33 1.06 3.76
C ASP A 263 18.25 1.13 2.67
N SER A 264 17.06 0.56 2.92
CA SER A 264 15.93 0.65 1.98
C SER A 264 15.45 2.08 1.78
N TYR A 265 15.46 2.90 2.84
CA TYR A 265 15.13 4.31 2.74
C TYR A 265 16.11 5.08 1.86
N LEU A 266 17.42 4.82 1.96
CA LEU A 266 18.42 5.48 1.11
C LEU A 266 18.20 5.16 -0.37
N VAL A 267 17.93 3.90 -0.71
CA VAL A 267 17.59 3.51 -2.09
C VAL A 267 16.29 4.15 -2.56
N LYS A 268 15.26 4.19 -1.69
CA LYS A 268 13.98 4.86 -1.97
C LYS A 268 14.17 6.36 -2.20
N ASN A 269 15.00 7.00 -1.40
CA ASN A 269 15.29 8.43 -1.52
C ASN A 269 16.01 8.78 -2.84
N ASP A 270 16.98 7.95 -3.26
CA ASP A 270 17.72 8.12 -4.52
C ASP A 270 16.81 8.02 -5.75
N ARG A 271 15.90 7.05 -5.79
CA ARG A 271 14.96 6.92 -6.92
C ARG A 271 13.99 8.10 -7.06
N GLY A 272 13.87 8.92 -6.01
CA GLY A 272 12.92 10.02 -5.93
C GLY A 272 11.47 9.57 -5.68
N ASP A 273 10.57 10.55 -5.60
CA ASP A 273 9.12 10.31 -5.52
C ASP A 273 8.59 9.92 -6.91
N VAL A 274 7.62 9.02 -6.97
CA VAL A 274 6.90 8.63 -8.21
C VAL A 274 6.38 9.85 -8.99
N ASN A 275 6.19 10.98 -8.32
CA ASN A 275 5.68 12.23 -8.92
C ASN A 275 6.73 13.31 -9.14
N ARG A 276 8.00 13.14 -8.71
CA ARG A 276 9.05 14.18 -8.77
C ARG A 276 10.38 13.54 -9.15
N GLU A 277 11.01 14.05 -10.20
CA GLU A 277 12.31 13.55 -10.69
C GLU A 277 13.48 13.89 -9.76
N PHE A 278 13.38 14.98 -8.98
CA PHE A 278 14.42 15.39 -8.03
C PHE A 278 13.79 15.89 -6.74
N ARG A 279 14.26 15.37 -5.62
CA ARG A 279 14.03 15.90 -4.30
C ARG A 279 15.40 16.15 -3.67
N GLU A 280 15.69 17.38 -3.28
CA GLU A 280 16.82 17.61 -2.38
C GLU A 280 16.60 16.79 -1.11
N PHE A 281 17.66 16.08 -0.71
CA PHE A 281 17.62 15.34 0.54
C PHE A 281 17.49 16.31 1.70
N ASP A 282 16.42 16.20 2.43
CA ASP A 282 16.30 16.70 3.79
C ASP A 282 15.84 15.57 4.72
N ASP A 283 16.19 15.68 6.00
CA ASP A 283 15.80 14.68 6.98
C ASP A 283 14.34 14.81 7.45
N THR A 284 13.62 15.80 6.92
CA THR A 284 12.22 16.07 7.30
C THR A 284 11.31 14.87 7.03
N TYR A 285 11.44 14.25 5.84
CA TYR A 285 10.63 13.08 5.50
C TYR A 285 10.88 11.91 6.46
N TRP A 286 12.15 11.69 6.85
CA TRP A 286 12.52 10.66 7.82
C TRP A 286 11.95 10.99 9.20
N ARG A 287 12.22 12.19 9.72
CA ARG A 287 11.80 12.61 11.07
C ARG A 287 10.28 12.59 11.26
N GLU A 288 9.53 12.95 10.23
CA GLU A 288 8.07 12.96 10.28
C GLU A 288 7.43 11.57 10.32
N ARG A 289 8.16 10.53 9.90
CA ARG A 289 7.65 9.16 9.77
C ARG A 289 8.36 8.15 10.65
N ASN A 290 9.51 8.52 11.22
CA ASN A 290 10.25 7.65 12.12
C ASN A 290 9.78 7.88 13.56
N ASP A 291 8.60 7.35 13.87
CA ASP A 291 8.03 7.38 15.20
C ASP A 291 7.85 5.93 15.68
N ASN A 292 8.62 5.57 16.72
CA ASN A 292 8.67 4.23 17.27
C ASN A 292 8.08 4.19 18.69
N ALA A 293 7.16 5.11 19.03
CA ALA A 293 6.62 5.27 20.37
C ALA A 293 5.62 4.20 20.79
N TYR A 294 4.93 3.59 19.82
CA TYR A 294 3.83 2.67 20.09
C TYR A 294 4.08 1.31 19.42
N PHE A 295 4.10 0.26 20.24
CA PHE A 295 4.22 -1.12 19.76
C PHE A 295 2.87 -1.64 19.28
N ASP A 296 2.81 -2.15 18.06
CA ASP A 296 1.62 -2.77 17.44
C ASP A 296 2.02 -3.97 16.59
N ASP A 297 1.79 -5.15 17.12
CA ASP A 297 2.02 -6.43 16.43
C ASP A 297 0.74 -7.03 15.84
N SER A 298 -0.35 -6.29 15.85
CA SER A 298 -1.67 -6.80 15.47
C SER A 298 -1.74 -7.31 14.02
N ILE A 299 -0.88 -6.80 13.13
CA ILE A 299 -0.78 -7.27 11.74
C ILE A 299 -0.18 -8.67 11.61
N LEU A 300 0.54 -9.16 12.65
CA LEU A 300 1.17 -10.49 12.61
C LEU A 300 0.18 -11.65 12.51
N ARG A 301 -1.12 -11.38 12.75
CA ARG A 301 -2.20 -12.35 12.46
C ARG A 301 -2.19 -12.88 11.03
N TYR A 302 -1.65 -12.10 10.11
CA TYR A 302 -1.53 -12.47 8.70
C TYR A 302 -0.24 -13.24 8.37
N SER A 303 0.72 -13.39 9.29
CA SER A 303 2.05 -13.95 8.99
C SER A 303 2.00 -15.36 8.39
N ALA A 304 1.18 -16.24 8.94
CA ALA A 304 1.06 -17.61 8.42
C ALA A 304 0.38 -17.68 7.04
N PRO A 305 -0.80 -17.07 6.81
CA PRO A 305 -1.41 -17.04 5.47
C PRO A 305 -0.57 -16.24 4.46
N LEU A 306 0.11 -15.16 4.87
CA LEU A 306 1.03 -14.42 4.01
C LEU A 306 2.18 -15.31 3.53
N LYS A 307 2.85 -16.01 4.48
CA LYS A 307 3.92 -16.94 4.12
C LYS A 307 3.43 -17.99 3.11
N ALA A 308 2.29 -18.60 3.35
CA ALA A 308 1.75 -19.62 2.46
C ALA A 308 1.46 -19.08 1.06
N GLU A 309 0.95 -17.83 0.94
CA GLU A 309 0.68 -17.23 -0.35
C GLU A 309 1.97 -16.77 -1.05
N MET A 310 2.96 -16.25 -0.31
CA MET A 310 4.29 -15.94 -0.87
C MET A 310 4.98 -17.20 -1.40
N ASP A 311 4.96 -18.31 -0.65
CA ASP A 311 5.52 -19.59 -1.08
C ASP A 311 4.80 -20.09 -2.36
N ARG A 312 3.49 -19.92 -2.43
CA ARG A 312 2.69 -20.26 -3.62
C ARG A 312 3.08 -19.41 -4.84
N LEU A 313 3.29 -18.11 -4.66
CA LEU A 313 3.72 -17.22 -5.75
C LEU A 313 5.15 -17.56 -6.20
N LYS A 314 6.08 -17.76 -5.27
CA LYS A 314 7.47 -18.14 -5.57
C LYS A 314 7.57 -19.51 -6.26
N ALA A 315 6.60 -20.41 -6.07
CA ALA A 315 6.56 -21.69 -6.77
C ALA A 315 6.10 -21.60 -8.24
N LEU A 316 5.65 -20.45 -8.72
CA LEU A 316 5.36 -20.23 -10.12
C LEU A 316 6.69 -20.09 -10.90
N ASP A 317 6.71 -20.65 -12.13
CA ASP A 317 7.91 -20.66 -12.98
C ASP A 317 8.49 -19.26 -13.19
N GLY A 318 9.79 -19.08 -12.88
CA GLY A 318 10.56 -17.85 -13.02
C GLY A 318 10.29 -16.74 -11.99
N ILE A 319 9.30 -16.88 -11.09
CA ILE A 319 8.97 -15.83 -10.12
C ILE A 319 10.02 -15.74 -9.02
N ALA A 320 10.49 -16.87 -8.49
CA ALA A 320 11.53 -16.87 -7.46
C ALA A 320 12.82 -16.23 -7.96
N ASP A 321 13.26 -16.61 -9.16
CA ASP A 321 14.51 -16.10 -9.77
C ASP A 321 14.42 -14.58 -10.02
N LEU A 322 13.29 -14.09 -10.53
CA LEU A 322 13.10 -12.66 -10.76
C LEU A 322 12.99 -11.86 -9.46
N HIS A 323 12.40 -12.43 -8.42
CA HIS A 323 12.42 -11.81 -7.10
C HIS A 323 13.85 -11.70 -6.54
N GLU A 324 14.64 -12.77 -6.62
CA GLU A 324 16.05 -12.76 -6.20
C GLU A 324 16.88 -11.75 -7.01
N GLU A 325 16.60 -11.61 -8.30
CA GLU A 325 17.19 -10.58 -9.14
C GLU A 325 16.86 -9.18 -8.63
N CYS A 326 15.59 -8.88 -8.30
CA CYS A 326 15.19 -7.61 -7.72
C CYS A 326 15.91 -7.32 -6.40
N VAL A 327 16.03 -8.31 -5.53
CA VAL A 327 16.79 -8.20 -4.26
C VAL A 327 18.26 -7.91 -4.52
N THR A 328 18.86 -8.59 -5.49
CA THR A 328 20.27 -8.39 -5.88
C THR A 328 20.51 -6.99 -6.42
N LEU A 329 19.65 -6.50 -7.29
CA LEU A 329 19.71 -5.14 -7.85
C LEU A 329 19.52 -4.06 -6.77
N HIS A 330 18.63 -4.28 -5.81
CA HIS A 330 18.44 -3.38 -4.66
C HIS A 330 19.72 -3.29 -3.80
N LYS A 331 20.36 -4.42 -3.50
CA LYS A 331 21.64 -4.47 -2.76
C LYS A 331 22.78 -3.84 -3.56
N ALA A 332 22.84 -4.08 -4.87
CA ALA A 332 23.81 -3.46 -5.74
C ALA A 332 23.66 -1.93 -5.77
N LYS A 333 22.43 -1.43 -5.85
CA LYS A 333 22.16 0.00 -5.78
C LYS A 333 22.58 0.61 -4.45
N LEU A 334 22.31 -0.06 -3.33
CA LEU A 334 22.81 0.37 -2.03
C LEU A 334 24.34 0.45 -1.99
N THR A 335 25.01 -0.54 -2.55
CA THR A 335 26.49 -0.56 -2.63
C THR A 335 27.02 0.62 -3.44
N GLU A 336 26.39 0.93 -4.58
CA GLU A 336 26.71 2.10 -5.41
C GLU A 336 26.56 3.42 -4.63
N LEU A 337 25.45 3.56 -3.88
CA LEU A 337 25.20 4.75 -3.06
C LEU A 337 26.22 4.88 -1.93
N MET A 338 26.55 3.78 -1.25
CA MET A 338 27.53 3.78 -0.16
C MET A 338 28.98 4.04 -0.62
N ALA A 339 29.28 3.94 -1.90
CA ALA A 339 30.56 4.37 -2.48
C ALA A 339 30.68 5.92 -2.57
N GLN A 340 29.59 6.67 -2.35
CA GLN A 340 29.54 8.12 -2.44
C GLN A 340 29.58 8.76 -1.04
N ASP A 341 30.51 9.70 -0.79
CA ASP A 341 30.67 10.39 0.50
C ASP A 341 29.38 11.11 0.93
N SER A 342 28.62 11.66 -0.02
CA SER A 342 27.33 12.31 0.24
C SER A 342 26.32 11.37 0.89
N TYR A 343 26.19 10.15 0.37
CA TYR A 343 25.26 9.15 0.94
C TYR A 343 25.76 8.56 2.27
N GLN A 344 27.07 8.45 2.46
CA GLN A 344 27.62 8.08 3.76
C GLN A 344 27.31 9.14 4.82
N ALA A 345 27.43 10.42 4.46
CA ALA A 345 27.07 11.55 5.36
C ALA A 345 25.57 11.51 5.71
N VAL A 346 24.71 11.33 4.71
CA VAL A 346 23.25 11.19 4.91
C VAL A 346 22.96 9.99 5.82
N ARG A 347 23.52 8.84 5.58
CA ARG A 347 23.35 7.64 6.42
C ARG A 347 23.76 7.91 7.87
N LYS A 348 24.89 8.58 8.08
CA LYS A 348 25.37 8.96 9.40
C LYS A 348 24.40 9.95 10.08
N GLN A 349 23.91 10.94 9.35
CA GLN A 349 22.92 11.91 9.87
C GLN A 349 21.64 11.20 10.33
N LEU A 350 21.07 10.31 9.48
CA LEU A 350 19.82 9.61 9.81
C LEU A 350 19.95 8.68 11.02
N ARG A 351 21.11 8.03 11.19
CA ARG A 351 21.40 7.20 12.39
C ARG A 351 21.40 7.97 13.69
N THR A 352 21.68 9.26 13.64
CA THR A 352 21.70 10.15 14.81
C THR A 352 20.38 10.88 15.05
N CYS A 353 19.42 10.73 14.14
CA CYS A 353 18.07 11.26 14.35
C CYS A 353 17.39 10.53 15.51
N SER A 354 16.65 11.28 16.32
CA SER A 354 15.78 10.68 17.33
C SER A 354 14.84 9.67 16.68
N PRO A 355 14.56 8.51 17.33
CA PRO A 355 13.52 7.57 16.90
C PRO A 355 12.10 8.12 17.13
N TYR A 356 11.98 9.36 17.55
CA TYR A 356 10.71 10.05 17.81
C TYR A 356 10.68 11.41 17.12
N PRO A 357 9.52 11.85 16.62
CA PRO A 357 9.32 13.24 16.21
C PRO A 357 9.60 14.22 17.37
N PRO A 358 9.97 15.48 17.09
CA PRO A 358 10.34 16.45 18.15
C PRO A 358 9.28 16.59 19.24
N VAL A 359 8.00 16.67 18.89
CA VAL A 359 6.90 16.78 19.85
C VAL A 359 6.79 15.55 20.75
N GLU A 360 6.95 14.35 20.20
CA GLU A 360 6.94 13.11 20.98
C GLU A 360 8.17 13.05 21.91
N ALA A 361 9.34 13.44 21.41
CA ALA A 361 10.56 13.49 22.20
C ALA A 361 10.42 14.47 23.39
N GLU A 362 9.83 15.65 23.16
CA GLU A 362 9.54 16.63 24.22
C GLU A 362 8.55 16.09 25.26
N LEU A 363 7.48 15.43 24.83
CA LEU A 363 6.49 14.81 25.74
C LEU A 363 7.12 13.69 26.56
N ARG A 364 7.94 12.85 25.95
CA ARG A 364 8.66 11.78 26.65
C ARG A 364 9.62 12.34 27.70
N ALA A 365 10.40 13.36 27.34
CA ALA A 365 11.29 14.04 28.27
C ALA A 365 10.51 14.68 29.44
N PHE A 366 9.38 15.30 29.16
CA PHE A 366 8.52 15.92 30.18
C PHE A 366 7.98 14.91 31.20
N ILE A 367 7.65 13.70 30.79
CA ILE A 367 7.16 12.63 31.69
C ILE A 367 8.27 11.70 32.21
N GLY A 368 9.54 12.04 31.94
CA GLY A 368 10.70 11.31 32.45
C GLY A 368 11.03 10.02 31.74
N LEU A 369 10.56 9.84 30.49
CA LEU A 369 10.94 8.75 29.63
C LEU A 369 12.18 9.10 28.79
N PRO A 370 12.99 8.12 28.38
CA PRO A 370 14.11 8.35 27.45
C PRO A 370 13.61 9.01 26.15
N ALA A 371 14.36 10.04 25.71
CA ALA A 371 14.08 10.74 24.46
C ALA A 371 14.61 9.96 23.23
#